data_4345e7bc25a9e2ac9b922141188706a4
#
_entry.id   4345e7bc25a9e2ac9b922141188706a4
#
_cell.length_a   1.000
_cell.length_b   1.000
_cell.length_c   1.000
_cell.angle_alpha   90.00
_cell.angle_beta   90.00
_cell.angle_gamma   90.00
#
_symmetry.space_group_name_H-M   'P 1'
#
loop_
_entity.id
_entity.type
_entity.pdbx_description
1 polymer ?
#
loop_
_entity_poly.entity_id
_entity_poly.type
_entity_poly.pdbx_seq_one_letter_code
_entity_poly.pdbx_strand_id
1 'polypeptide(L)'
;MLIEPLRPSRGGFLRPFGCGWFIRDFLLGHSPYGSPMINPQVGAPQSDICHHYKQALRQVTAEDRAVRQEEKRAKRDKRSINPENIAALTQKYLERLPYKSWGCRYHSFVNYFATIQKLGWVEPSGVVEPSTFQEHYPEGKPRIYFRLTEKGKSASDEQWADPRKALYG
;
A
#
# COMPACT_ATOMS: atom_id res chain seq x y z
N MET A 1 -4.29 11.27 -8.87
CA MET A 1 -3.97 9.91 -8.38
C MET A 1 -4.73 8.90 -9.22
N LEU A 2 -4.03 7.96 -9.79
CA LEU A 2 -4.65 6.91 -10.59
C LEU A 2 -5.30 5.89 -9.65
N ILE A 3 -6.59 5.62 -9.86
CA ILE A 3 -7.31 4.59 -9.12
C ILE A 3 -7.25 3.32 -9.96
N GLU A 4 -6.53 2.33 -9.47
CA GLU A 4 -6.50 1.03 -10.12
C GLU A 4 -7.83 0.31 -9.87
N PRO A 5 -8.43 -0.32 -10.90
CA PRO A 5 -9.63 -1.12 -10.69
C PRO A 5 -9.37 -2.28 -9.74
N LEU A 6 -10.40 -2.69 -9.02
CA LEU A 6 -10.34 -3.84 -8.12
C LEU A 6 -9.84 -5.08 -8.87
N ARG A 7 -8.80 -5.70 -8.34
CA ARG A 7 -8.26 -6.93 -8.89
C ARG A 7 -8.35 -8.06 -7.88
N PRO A 8 -8.75 -9.25 -8.32
CA PRO A 8 -8.67 -10.41 -7.45
C PRO A 8 -7.20 -10.73 -7.15
N SER A 9 -6.86 -10.91 -5.88
CA SER A 9 -5.57 -11.44 -5.50
C SER A 9 -5.60 -12.97 -5.60
N ARG A 10 -4.42 -13.59 -5.64
CA ARG A 10 -4.33 -15.05 -5.51
C ARG A 10 -4.96 -15.46 -4.18
N GLY A 11 -5.92 -16.37 -4.21
CA GLY A 11 -6.68 -16.78 -3.04
C GLY A 11 -8.06 -16.13 -2.91
N GLY A 12 -8.52 -15.38 -3.93
CA GLY A 12 -9.88 -14.87 -3.98
C GLY A 12 -10.14 -13.57 -3.21
N PHE A 13 -9.11 -12.94 -2.65
CA PHE A 13 -9.27 -11.65 -2.01
C PHE A 13 -9.24 -10.53 -3.04
N LEU A 14 -10.12 -9.56 -2.90
CA LEU A 14 -10.10 -8.34 -3.69
C LEU A 14 -9.19 -7.32 -3.01
N ARG A 15 -8.26 -6.77 -3.77
CA ARG A 15 -7.45 -5.63 -3.34
C ARG A 15 -8.00 -4.37 -4.00
N PRO A 16 -8.28 -3.31 -3.24
CA PRO A 16 -8.82 -2.08 -3.80
C PRO A 16 -7.85 -1.35 -4.73
N PHE A 17 -6.55 -1.64 -4.63
CA PHE A 17 -5.53 -1.06 -5.52
C PHE A 17 -4.28 -1.92 -5.51
N GLY A 18 -3.46 -1.75 -6.53
CA GLY A 18 -2.25 -2.55 -6.73
C GLY A 18 -1.07 -2.09 -5.90
N CYS A 19 -0.27 -3.06 -5.45
CA CYS A 19 0.93 -2.82 -4.68
C CYS A 19 1.96 -1.99 -5.45
N GLY A 20 2.18 -2.30 -6.73
CA GLY A 20 3.16 -1.59 -7.55
C GLY A 20 2.83 -0.11 -7.70
N TRP A 21 1.60 0.23 -7.99
CA TRP A 21 1.18 1.61 -8.10
C TRP A 21 1.32 2.36 -6.78
N PHE A 22 0.99 1.70 -5.67
CA PHE A 22 1.19 2.31 -4.35
C PHE A 22 2.67 2.60 -4.09
N ILE A 23 3.55 1.64 -4.34
CA ILE A 23 4.99 1.82 -4.16
C ILE A 23 5.51 2.98 -4.99
N ARG A 24 5.14 3.01 -6.28
CA ARG A 24 5.55 4.11 -7.17
C ARG A 24 5.09 5.47 -6.64
N ASP A 25 3.81 5.61 -6.37
CA ASP A 25 3.24 6.90 -5.97
C ASP A 25 3.74 7.33 -4.59
N PHE A 26 3.93 6.39 -3.68
CA PHE A 26 4.52 6.65 -2.37
C PHE A 26 5.96 7.17 -2.50
N LEU A 27 6.78 6.52 -3.32
CA LEU A 27 8.18 6.92 -3.52
C LEU A 27 8.33 8.19 -4.36
N LEU A 28 7.32 8.54 -5.16
CA LEU A 28 7.27 9.84 -5.85
C LEU A 28 6.88 10.99 -4.90
N GLY A 29 6.49 10.69 -3.67
CA GLY A 29 6.07 11.71 -2.71
C GLY A 29 4.64 12.18 -2.90
N HIS A 30 3.80 11.41 -3.60
CA HIS A 30 2.41 11.77 -3.89
C HIS A 30 1.44 11.45 -2.76
N SER A 31 1.90 10.88 -1.65
CA SER A 31 1.04 10.58 -0.51
C SER A 31 -0.24 9.80 -0.90
N PRO A 32 -0.14 8.65 -1.59
CA PRO A 32 -1.33 7.93 -2.03
C PRO A 32 -2.17 7.47 -0.84
N TYR A 33 -3.49 7.59 -0.97
CA TYR A 33 -4.47 7.17 0.04
C TYR A 33 -4.21 7.74 1.45
N GLY A 34 -3.73 8.98 1.53
CA GLY A 34 -3.48 9.64 2.81
C GLY A 34 -2.23 9.16 3.54
N SER A 35 -1.36 8.40 2.88
CA SER A 35 -0.07 8.01 3.43
C SER A 35 0.84 9.22 3.62
N PRO A 36 1.88 9.12 4.48
CA PRO A 36 2.79 10.24 4.68
C PRO A 36 3.50 10.66 3.39
N MET A 37 3.68 11.96 3.21
CA MET A 37 4.48 12.49 2.12
C MET A 37 5.96 12.31 2.45
N ILE A 38 6.70 11.71 1.54
CA ILE A 38 8.13 11.50 1.70
C ILE A 38 8.91 12.38 0.72
N ASN A 39 10.20 12.56 1.00
CA ASN A 39 11.12 13.18 0.06
C ASN A 39 11.56 12.15 -0.99
N PRO A 40 11.25 12.33 -2.28
CA PRO A 40 11.58 11.34 -3.32
C PRO A 40 13.08 11.06 -3.47
N GLN A 41 13.93 11.99 -3.09
CA GLN A 41 15.39 11.80 -3.19
C GLN A 41 15.92 10.92 -2.05
N VAL A 42 15.26 10.94 -0.91
CA VAL A 42 15.61 10.13 0.27
C VAL A 42 14.94 8.76 0.20
N GLY A 43 13.69 8.73 -0.22
CA GLY A 43 12.90 7.51 -0.27
C GLY A 43 12.44 7.04 1.10
N ALA A 44 12.25 5.74 1.25
CA ALA A 44 11.77 5.12 2.49
C ALA A 44 12.29 3.69 2.62
N PRO A 45 12.38 3.19 3.86
CA PRO A 45 12.73 1.78 4.08
C PRO A 45 11.61 0.86 3.58
N GLN A 46 11.99 -0.32 3.13
CA GLN A 46 11.04 -1.33 2.65
C GLN A 46 9.94 -1.64 3.68
N SER A 47 10.30 -1.76 4.95
CA SER A 47 9.33 -2.04 6.00
C SER A 47 8.30 -0.92 6.17
N ASP A 48 8.71 0.33 6.02
CA ASP A 48 7.80 1.48 6.11
C ASP A 48 6.86 1.52 4.91
N ILE A 49 7.36 1.25 3.71
CA ILE A 49 6.53 1.18 2.50
C ILE A 49 5.45 0.11 2.68
N CYS A 50 5.83 -1.07 3.17
CA CYS A 50 4.89 -2.15 3.44
C CYS A 50 3.85 -1.76 4.48
N HIS A 51 4.28 -1.12 5.57
CA HIS A 51 3.39 -0.67 6.62
C HIS A 51 2.33 0.30 6.09
N HIS A 52 2.75 1.31 5.34
CA HIS A 52 1.83 2.31 4.79
C HIS A 52 0.92 1.73 3.72
N TYR A 53 1.39 0.76 2.94
CA TYR A 53 0.55 0.03 2.00
C TYR A 53 -0.56 -0.74 2.73
N LYS A 54 -0.22 -1.46 3.80
CA LYS A 54 -1.19 -2.18 4.62
C LYS A 54 -2.21 -1.24 5.26
N GLN A 55 -1.77 -0.10 5.77
CA GLN A 55 -2.66 0.90 6.35
C GLN A 55 -3.63 1.44 5.30
N ALA A 56 -3.15 1.73 4.10
CA ALA A 56 -3.99 2.19 3.00
C ALA A 56 -5.02 1.13 2.57
N LEU A 57 -4.61 -0.13 2.45
CA LEU A 57 -5.52 -1.23 2.14
C LEU A 57 -6.62 -1.37 3.19
N ARG A 58 -6.23 -1.30 4.46
CA ARG A 58 -7.17 -1.38 5.58
C ARG A 58 -8.20 -0.26 5.52
N GLN A 59 -7.73 0.97 5.35
CA GLN A 59 -8.62 2.14 5.31
C GLN A 59 -9.60 2.07 4.15
N VAL A 60 -9.12 1.82 2.95
CA VAL A 60 -9.96 1.76 1.74
C VAL A 60 -10.96 0.59 1.83
N THR A 61 -10.53 -0.56 2.33
CA THR A 61 -11.43 -1.71 2.49
C THR A 61 -12.53 -1.42 3.50
N ALA A 62 -12.20 -0.78 4.62
CA ALA A 62 -13.19 -0.40 5.62
C ALA A 62 -14.20 0.61 5.07
N GLU A 63 -13.73 1.60 4.33
CA GLU A 63 -14.59 2.59 3.67
C GLU A 63 -15.52 1.95 2.63
N ASP A 64 -15.01 1.07 1.78
CA ASP A 64 -15.80 0.36 0.79
C ASP A 64 -16.91 -0.48 1.44
N ARG A 65 -16.58 -1.19 2.51
CA ARG A 65 -17.57 -1.98 3.25
C ARG A 65 -18.64 -1.09 3.89
N ALA A 66 -18.22 0.04 4.43
CA ALA A 66 -19.12 1.01 5.04
C ALA A 66 -20.08 1.59 4.01
N VAL A 67 -19.58 1.98 2.85
CA VAL A 67 -20.41 2.49 1.75
C VAL A 67 -21.44 1.45 1.29
N ARG A 68 -21.02 0.23 1.06
CA ARG A 68 -21.90 -0.86 0.63
C ARG A 68 -23.00 -1.16 1.66
N GLN A 69 -22.63 -1.13 2.94
CA GLN A 69 -23.59 -1.37 4.00
C GLN A 69 -24.61 -0.25 4.11
N GLU A 70 -24.16 1.01 4.00
CA GLU A 70 -25.06 2.16 4.02
C GLU A 70 -25.97 2.18 2.81
N GLU A 71 -25.48 1.85 1.63
CA GLU A 71 -26.30 1.72 0.42
C GLU A 71 -27.42 0.70 0.60
N LYS A 72 -27.13 -0.46 1.17
CA LYS A 72 -28.13 -1.48 1.47
C LYS A 72 -29.18 -0.98 2.45
N ARG A 73 -28.74 -0.31 3.52
CA ARG A 73 -29.66 0.23 4.54
C ARG A 73 -30.52 1.34 3.98
N ALA A 74 -29.95 2.25 3.20
CA ALA A 74 -30.67 3.34 2.58
C ALA A 74 -31.74 2.82 1.61
N LYS A 75 -31.41 1.81 0.80
CA LYS A 75 -32.34 1.17 -0.11
C LYS A 75 -33.49 0.48 0.62
N ARG A 76 -33.15 -0.26 1.69
CA ARG A 76 -34.16 -0.94 2.52
C ARG A 76 -35.14 0.06 3.17
N ASP A 77 -34.58 1.16 3.70
CA ASP A 77 -35.35 2.17 4.45
C ASP A 77 -35.93 3.26 3.52
N LYS A 78 -35.72 3.16 2.22
CA LYS A 78 -36.20 4.12 1.20
C LYS A 78 -35.78 5.56 1.51
N ARG A 79 -34.54 5.75 1.90
CA ARG A 79 -33.95 7.05 2.22
C ARG A 79 -32.64 7.27 1.42
N SER A 80 -32.15 8.49 1.44
CA SER A 80 -30.85 8.78 0.83
C SER A 80 -29.69 8.27 1.67
N ILE A 81 -28.53 8.11 1.03
CA ILE A 81 -27.28 7.72 1.69
C ILE A 81 -26.87 8.83 2.66
N ASN A 82 -26.50 8.44 3.89
CA ASN A 82 -26.06 9.37 4.91
C ASN A 82 -24.54 9.24 5.12
N PRO A 83 -23.76 10.29 4.79
CA PRO A 83 -22.30 10.26 4.99
C PRO A 83 -21.85 10.04 6.44
N GLU A 84 -22.63 10.49 7.41
CA GLU A 84 -22.34 10.26 8.83
C GLU A 84 -22.38 8.78 9.20
N ASN A 85 -23.33 8.05 8.62
CA ASN A 85 -23.43 6.61 8.82
C ASN A 85 -22.21 5.89 8.21
N ILE A 86 -21.77 6.34 7.04
CA ILE A 86 -20.57 5.78 6.40
C ILE A 86 -19.34 6.00 7.29
N ALA A 87 -19.17 7.19 7.85
CA ALA A 87 -18.05 7.48 8.75
C ALA A 87 -18.07 6.59 10.00
N ALA A 88 -19.24 6.45 10.62
CA ALA A 88 -19.41 5.61 11.81
C ALA A 88 -19.15 4.13 11.51
N LEU A 89 -19.64 3.62 10.38
CA LEU A 89 -19.41 2.24 9.95
C LEU A 89 -17.94 2.00 9.61
N THR A 90 -17.28 2.95 8.96
CA THR A 90 -15.86 2.86 8.64
C THR A 90 -15.05 2.68 9.92
N GLN A 91 -15.30 3.51 10.93
CA GLN A 91 -14.63 3.42 12.21
C GLN A 91 -14.86 2.08 12.89
N LYS A 92 -16.09 1.59 12.86
CA LYS A 92 -16.44 0.30 13.42
C LYS A 92 -15.72 -0.86 12.74
N TYR A 93 -15.62 -0.84 11.41
CA TYR A 93 -14.87 -1.85 10.67
C TYR A 93 -13.38 -1.78 10.95
N LEU A 94 -12.80 -0.58 11.05
CA LEU A 94 -11.39 -0.42 11.40
C LEU A 94 -11.06 -1.01 12.78
N GLU A 95 -11.94 -0.82 13.76
CA GLU A 95 -11.75 -1.37 15.11
C GLU A 95 -11.84 -2.89 15.16
N ARG A 96 -12.68 -3.49 14.31
CA ARG A 96 -12.92 -4.94 14.30
C ARG A 96 -11.91 -5.73 13.51
N LEU A 97 -11.21 -5.10 12.59
CA LEU A 97 -10.35 -5.83 11.66
C LEU A 97 -8.91 -5.78 12.15
N PRO A 98 -8.37 -6.93 12.57
CA PRO A 98 -6.98 -6.98 13.05
C PRO A 98 -6.01 -6.67 11.91
N TYR A 99 -5.00 -5.89 12.22
CA TYR A 99 -3.95 -5.47 11.27
C TYR A 99 -3.36 -6.63 10.48
N LYS A 100 -3.26 -7.81 11.10
CA LYS A 100 -2.69 -9.01 10.47
C LYS A 100 -3.54 -9.59 9.33
N SER A 101 -4.84 -9.25 9.27
CA SER A 101 -5.77 -9.84 8.30
C SER A 101 -5.82 -9.12 6.97
N TRP A 102 -5.05 -8.05 6.80
CA TRP A 102 -5.23 -7.15 5.68
C TRP A 102 -4.29 -7.42 4.52
N GLY A 103 -4.78 -8.22 3.62
CA GLY A 103 -4.43 -8.28 2.19
C GLY A 103 -2.98 -8.47 1.78
N CYS A 104 -2.01 -8.24 2.66
CA CYS A 104 -0.61 -8.36 2.31
C CYS A 104 0.23 -8.80 3.50
N ARG A 105 0.86 -9.97 3.36
CA ARG A 105 1.85 -10.42 4.34
C ARG A 105 3.19 -9.76 4.05
N TYR A 106 3.94 -9.43 5.08
CA TYR A 106 5.28 -8.84 4.92
C TYR A 106 6.17 -9.70 4.01
N HIS A 107 6.16 -11.01 4.18
CA HIS A 107 6.92 -11.93 3.34
C HIS A 107 6.55 -11.81 1.86
N SER A 108 5.26 -11.73 1.54
CA SER A 108 4.80 -11.54 0.16
C SER A 108 5.22 -10.18 -0.38
N PHE A 109 5.19 -9.16 0.45
CA PHE A 109 5.65 -7.82 0.07
C PHE A 109 7.16 -7.82 -0.22
N VAL A 110 7.96 -8.48 0.60
CA VAL A 110 9.42 -8.59 0.40
C VAL A 110 9.72 -9.23 -0.96
N ASN A 111 9.03 -10.31 -1.31
CA ASN A 111 9.20 -10.98 -2.59
C ASN A 111 8.79 -10.09 -3.77
N TYR A 112 7.71 -9.34 -3.60
CA TYR A 112 7.24 -8.41 -4.61
C TYR A 112 8.23 -7.25 -4.79
N PHE A 113 8.72 -6.70 -3.71
CA PHE A 113 9.71 -5.63 -3.73
C PHE A 113 11.04 -6.09 -4.33
N ALA A 114 11.43 -7.34 -4.09
CA ALA A 114 12.62 -7.94 -4.71
C ALA A 114 12.50 -7.96 -6.25
N THR A 115 11.31 -8.23 -6.78
CA THR A 115 11.06 -8.15 -8.22
C THR A 115 11.28 -6.74 -8.74
N ILE A 116 10.79 -5.74 -8.02
CA ILE A 116 10.97 -4.32 -8.37
C ILE A 116 12.45 -3.93 -8.33
N GLN A 117 13.20 -4.45 -7.36
CA GLN A 117 14.65 -4.25 -7.29
C GLN A 117 15.38 -4.89 -8.47
N LYS A 118 14.99 -6.11 -8.86
CA LYS A 118 15.57 -6.80 -10.03
C LYS A 118 15.31 -6.06 -11.33
N LEU A 119 14.15 -5.40 -11.45
CA LEU A 119 13.83 -4.55 -12.59
C LEU A 119 14.68 -3.28 -12.63
N GLY A 120 15.34 -2.94 -11.54
CA GLY A 120 16.11 -1.70 -11.44
C GLY A 120 15.23 -0.45 -11.29
N TRP A 121 14.02 -0.59 -10.80
CA TRP A 121 13.10 0.54 -10.62
C TRP A 121 13.30 1.27 -9.30
N VAL A 122 13.94 0.62 -8.34
CA VAL A 122 14.32 1.23 -7.06
C VAL A 122 15.79 0.97 -6.78
N GLU A 123 16.40 1.84 -6.02
CA GLU A 123 17.79 1.76 -5.61
C GLU A 123 17.95 2.29 -4.19
N PRO A 124 18.98 1.85 -3.45
CA PRO A 124 19.32 2.50 -2.19
C PRO A 124 19.68 3.96 -2.44
N SER A 125 19.12 4.86 -1.64
CA SER A 125 19.39 6.30 -1.76
C SER A 125 20.69 6.74 -1.09
N GLY A 126 21.31 5.85 -0.32
CA GLY A 126 22.48 6.18 0.50
C GLY A 126 22.13 6.62 1.92
N VAL A 127 20.84 6.86 2.19
CA VAL A 127 20.38 7.18 3.53
C VAL A 127 20.20 5.88 4.30
N VAL A 128 20.77 5.85 5.48
CA VAL A 128 20.72 4.70 6.38
C VAL A 128 20.42 5.24 7.77
N GLU A 129 19.50 4.62 8.48
CA GLU A 129 19.23 4.99 9.86
C GLU A 129 19.37 3.78 10.77
N PRO A 130 19.79 3.99 12.03
CA PRO A 130 19.75 2.93 13.02
C PRO A 130 18.32 2.48 13.21
N SER A 131 18.10 1.16 13.30
CA SER A 131 16.79 0.63 13.65
C SER A 131 16.38 1.16 15.03
N THR A 132 15.15 1.64 15.17
CA THR A 132 14.60 2.05 16.46
C THR A 132 14.51 0.89 17.44
N PHE A 133 14.67 -0.34 16.96
CA PHE A 133 14.64 -1.56 17.76
C PHE A 133 16.04 -2.12 18.04
N GLN A 134 17.11 -1.38 17.75
CA GLN A 134 18.48 -1.84 17.99
C GLN A 134 18.74 -2.17 19.45
N GLU A 135 18.09 -1.51 20.37
CA GLU A 135 18.21 -1.81 21.80
C GLU A 135 17.65 -3.19 22.15
N HIS A 136 16.70 -3.67 21.36
CA HIS A 136 16.03 -4.97 21.56
C HIS A 136 16.64 -6.09 20.71
N TYR A 137 17.36 -5.73 19.66
CA TYR A 137 18.02 -6.67 18.75
C TYR A 137 19.52 -6.32 18.73
N PRO A 138 20.36 -7.10 19.43
CA PRO A 138 21.79 -6.82 19.54
C PRO A 138 22.44 -6.85 18.18
N GLU A 139 22.49 -6.23 17.30
CA GLU A 139 23.02 -6.20 15.93
C GLU A 139 21.94 -6.02 14.86
N GLY A 140 20.95 -5.18 15.15
CA GLY A 140 19.97 -4.80 14.13
C GLY A 140 20.69 -4.12 12.96
N LYS A 141 20.52 -4.69 11.76
CA LYS A 141 21.03 -4.05 10.55
C LYS A 141 20.38 -2.69 10.39
N PRO A 142 21.14 -1.64 10.01
CA PRO A 142 20.54 -0.35 9.73
C PRO A 142 19.49 -0.47 8.66
N ARG A 143 18.43 0.34 8.77
CA ARG A 143 17.40 0.37 7.75
C ARG A 143 17.91 1.14 6.54
N ILE A 144 17.78 0.52 5.37
CA ILE A 144 18.18 1.12 4.09
C ILE A 144 16.99 1.80 3.46
N TYR A 145 17.17 3.06 3.05
CA TYR A 145 16.16 3.81 2.33
C TYR A 145 16.27 3.54 0.84
N PHE A 146 15.15 3.27 0.19
CA PHE A 146 15.05 3.06 -1.24
C PHE A 146 14.33 4.22 -1.91
N ARG A 147 14.79 4.59 -3.08
CA ARG A 147 14.16 5.61 -3.92
C ARG A 147 13.96 5.06 -5.33
N LEU A 148 13.08 5.70 -6.11
CA LEU A 148 12.90 5.35 -7.52
C LEU A 148 14.15 5.74 -8.33
N THR A 149 14.51 4.86 -9.27
CA THR A 149 15.49 5.18 -10.31
C THR A 149 14.81 5.91 -11.45
N GLU A 150 15.59 6.48 -12.37
CA GLU A 150 15.03 7.04 -13.62
C GLU A 150 14.27 5.99 -14.40
N LYS A 151 14.75 4.75 -14.41
CA LYS A 151 14.06 3.62 -15.04
C LYS A 151 12.70 3.35 -14.38
N GLY A 152 12.63 3.40 -13.06
CA GLY A 152 11.37 3.25 -12.33
C GLY A 152 10.38 4.38 -12.61
N LYS A 153 10.88 5.61 -12.69
CA LYS A 153 10.04 6.77 -13.04
C LYS A 153 9.51 6.70 -14.47
N SER A 154 10.28 6.13 -15.39
CA SER A 154 9.93 6.00 -16.81
C SER A 154 9.07 4.78 -17.12
N ALA A 155 8.98 3.80 -16.23
CA ALA A 155 8.18 2.61 -16.45
C ALA A 155 6.69 2.97 -16.58
N SER A 156 6.00 2.29 -17.47
CA SER A 156 4.60 2.56 -17.77
C SER A 156 3.68 2.13 -16.62
N ASP A 157 2.47 2.67 -16.62
CA ASP A 157 1.44 2.25 -15.67
C ASP A 157 1.16 0.75 -15.75
N GLU A 158 1.16 0.19 -16.97
CA GLU A 158 0.97 -1.24 -17.19
C GLU A 158 2.08 -2.08 -16.55
N GLN A 159 3.33 -1.62 -16.68
CA GLN A 159 4.47 -2.30 -16.06
C GLN A 159 4.39 -2.24 -14.54
N TRP A 160 4.05 -1.10 -13.97
CA TRP A 160 3.87 -0.97 -12.53
C TRP A 160 2.66 -1.74 -12.00
N ALA A 161 1.65 -1.97 -12.84
CA ALA A 161 0.49 -2.79 -12.46
C ALA A 161 0.87 -4.27 -12.29
N ASP A 162 1.84 -4.75 -13.05
CA ASP A 162 2.31 -6.14 -12.99
C ASP A 162 3.82 -6.24 -13.18
N PRO A 163 4.61 -5.95 -12.14
CA PRO A 163 6.08 -6.01 -12.22
C PRO A 163 6.63 -7.39 -12.57
N ARG A 164 5.96 -8.46 -12.16
CA ARG A 164 6.41 -9.82 -12.49
C ARG A 164 6.34 -10.08 -13.97
N LYS A 165 5.26 -9.63 -14.62
CA LYS A 165 5.15 -9.72 -16.08
C LYS A 165 6.22 -8.86 -16.76
N ALA A 166 6.51 -7.69 -16.25
CA ALA A 166 7.57 -6.83 -16.76
C ALA A 166 8.95 -7.50 -16.68
N LEU A 167 9.20 -8.29 -15.62
CA LEU A 167 10.48 -8.97 -15.43
C LEU A 167 10.59 -10.27 -16.24
N TYR A 168 9.54 -11.07 -16.28
CA TYR A 168 9.59 -12.43 -16.83
C TYR A 168 8.85 -12.59 -18.16
N GLY A 169 8.06 -11.62 -18.51
CA GLY A 169 7.21 -11.67 -19.67
C GLY A 169 7.73 -11.14 -20.92
#